data_fc5a45c3427b386b6afab9a7aaf845f3
#
_entry.id   fc5a45c3427b386b6afab9a7aaf845f3
#
_cell.length_a   1.000
_cell.length_b   1.000
_cell.length_c   1.000
_cell.angle_alpha   90.00
_cell.angle_beta   90.00
_cell.angle_gamma   90.00
#
_symmetry.space_group_name_H-M   'P 1'
#
loop_
_entity.id
_entity.type
_entity.pdbx_description
1 polymer ?
#
loop_
_entity_poly.entity_id
_entity_poly.type
_entity_poly.pdbx_seq_one_letter_code
_entity_poly.pdbx_strand_id
1 'polypeptide(L)'
;MTPLVMPGAGPASTPSLVPAPQAVDAGNGRNRIYIDPITVEVIGSALASIVEEMGEALIRASYSTNIKERRDCSTALFDLRGNTLCQAEHIPMHLGSFIGLIPHIMKRHSMAEMRPGDMFIGNDAYEGGGTHLPDIVMAEPVFVDGKMVAWAVNLAHHADFADRGHAHIYQEGLRIPPVRLYRAYELQRDVQELVLLNCQVPRERVSDLRAQMAANRLGVQRMTALCTKYGRDVVLAAGDALQDYAERKMRAGIASIPDGIYRFADRYDCPEVDGELPMHCEIRVAGDEMHLAFDGPPQVRAGMNMTYTALLSTVYYAVKTVVDPTILPNAGLARPLHVTAPEGSIVNCIHPAAVNGRLGTCQRVVDLIHGALADAVPERVTAASNGACCSITFAGHQPSDNSLWVYLETIGGGSGARATKDGLDGVHVHLTNTSNLPVEALEIEYPLTLLRYELVDGSGGPGRHRGGMGLRRVYRAEAECRVRVDGSRWKSPPWGLFGGEPGGKGGIVL
;
A
#
# COMPACT_ATOMS: atom_id res chain seq x y z
N MET A 1 73.73 -4.22 -1.22
CA MET A 1 72.73 -3.22 -1.67
C MET A 1 71.47 -3.45 -0.85
N THR A 2 71.26 -2.58 0.14
CA THR A 2 70.12 -2.62 1.11
C THR A 2 68.97 -1.83 0.50
N PRO A 3 67.71 -2.32 0.48
CA PRO A 3 66.58 -1.52 0.00
C PRO A 3 66.14 -0.52 1.01
N LEU A 4 65.97 0.74 0.58
CA LEU A 4 65.35 1.85 1.32
C LEU A 4 63.89 1.55 1.62
N VAL A 5 63.51 1.54 2.89
CA VAL A 5 62.11 1.55 3.35
C VAL A 5 61.64 3.01 3.41
N MET A 6 60.65 3.37 2.59
CA MET A 6 59.95 4.64 2.64
C MET A 6 58.91 4.62 3.77
N PRO A 7 58.74 5.69 4.58
CA PRO A 7 57.75 5.75 5.63
C PRO A 7 56.36 5.88 5.00
N GLY A 8 55.43 4.96 5.41
CA GLY A 8 54.05 4.97 5.00
C GLY A 8 53.32 6.21 5.56
N ALA A 9 52.72 6.97 4.66
CA ALA A 9 51.77 8.01 5.02
C ALA A 9 50.51 7.33 5.57
N GLY A 10 50.15 7.61 6.82
CA GLY A 10 48.89 7.20 7.39
C GLY A 10 47.69 7.78 6.62
N PRO A 11 46.52 7.16 6.68
CA PRO A 11 45.34 7.66 5.95
C PRO A 11 44.97 9.06 6.48
N ALA A 12 45.00 10.04 5.59
CA ALA A 12 44.50 11.38 5.85
C ALA A 12 43.00 11.29 6.15
N SER A 13 42.60 11.70 7.34
CA SER A 13 41.20 11.87 7.71
C SER A 13 40.59 12.94 6.81
N THR A 14 39.72 12.55 5.90
CA THR A 14 38.90 13.49 5.13
C THR A 14 38.09 14.33 6.12
N PRO A 15 38.10 15.65 6.06
CA PRO A 15 37.25 16.46 6.94
C PRO A 15 35.78 16.15 6.66
N SER A 16 35.01 15.88 7.71
CA SER A 16 33.57 15.69 7.63
C SER A 16 32.95 16.99 7.08
N LEU A 17 32.34 16.90 5.91
CA LEU A 17 31.61 18.01 5.26
C LEU A 17 30.29 18.36 5.97
N VAL A 18 29.95 17.65 7.04
CA VAL A 18 28.73 17.87 7.82
C VAL A 18 29.08 18.67 9.08
N PRO A 19 28.47 19.85 9.30
CA PRO A 19 28.63 20.60 10.55
C PRO A 19 28.20 19.73 11.74
N ALA A 20 28.90 19.85 12.85
CA ALA A 20 28.55 19.16 14.08
C ALA A 20 27.11 19.55 14.49
N PRO A 21 26.25 18.59 14.87
CA PRO A 21 24.86 18.87 15.24
C PRO A 21 24.82 19.78 16.47
N GLN A 22 24.04 20.85 16.38
CA GLN A 22 23.84 21.79 17.50
C GLN A 22 22.52 21.44 18.21
N ALA A 23 22.54 21.30 19.52
CA ALA A 23 21.37 21.14 20.34
C ALA A 23 20.58 22.46 20.40
N VAL A 24 19.30 22.45 20.02
CA VAL A 24 18.39 23.59 20.14
C VAL A 24 17.31 23.23 21.17
N ASP A 25 17.11 24.11 22.15
CA ASP A 25 16.01 23.96 23.10
C ASP A 25 14.69 24.23 22.39
N ALA A 26 13.89 23.19 22.27
CA ALA A 26 12.59 23.22 21.56
C ALA A 26 11.44 23.69 22.48
N GLY A 27 11.69 24.22 23.66
CA GLY A 27 10.67 24.71 24.58
C GLY A 27 9.78 23.65 25.25
N ASN A 28 9.87 22.39 24.83
CA ASN A 28 9.06 21.26 25.30
C ASN A 28 9.87 20.20 26.07
N GLY A 29 11.04 20.57 26.60
CA GLY A 29 11.92 19.67 27.37
C GLY A 29 12.59 18.55 26.53
N ARG A 30 12.57 18.62 25.20
CA ARG A 30 13.30 17.74 24.28
C ARG A 30 14.43 18.52 23.65
N ASN A 31 15.66 18.13 23.90
CA ASN A 31 16.82 18.61 23.12
C ASN A 31 16.67 18.10 21.69
N ARG A 32 16.14 18.93 20.77
CA ARG A 32 16.15 18.62 19.34
C ARG A 32 17.52 18.98 18.77
N ILE A 33 18.10 18.05 18.02
CA ILE A 33 19.30 18.31 17.23
C ILE A 33 18.89 19.17 16.05
N TYR A 34 19.47 20.36 15.92
CA TYR A 34 19.30 21.17 14.72
C TYR A 34 20.10 20.57 13.57
N ILE A 35 19.45 20.38 12.45
CA ILE A 35 20.08 19.93 11.21
C ILE A 35 19.75 20.96 10.13
N ASP A 36 20.76 21.34 9.36
CA ASP A 36 20.54 22.26 8.27
C ASP A 36 19.61 21.66 7.19
N PRO A 37 18.79 22.47 6.49
CA PRO A 37 17.80 21.99 5.54
C PRO A 37 18.40 21.20 4.37
N ILE A 38 19.65 21.50 3.96
CA ILE A 38 20.31 20.79 2.86
C ILE A 38 20.63 19.35 3.29
N THR A 39 21.14 19.16 4.50
CA THR A 39 21.38 17.83 5.06
C THR A 39 20.09 17.04 5.23
N VAL A 40 18.98 17.67 5.67
CA VAL A 40 17.67 17.02 5.75
C VAL A 40 17.22 16.53 4.36
N GLU A 41 17.34 17.35 3.32
CA GLU A 41 16.97 16.98 1.95
C GLU A 41 17.83 15.84 1.39
N VAL A 42 19.14 15.89 1.63
CA VAL A 42 20.05 14.82 1.18
C VAL A 42 19.74 13.50 1.88
N ILE A 43 19.46 13.52 3.19
CA ILE A 43 19.07 12.31 3.93
C ILE A 43 17.69 11.84 3.46
N GLY A 44 16.73 12.75 3.22
CA GLY A 44 15.41 12.41 2.68
C GLY A 44 15.48 11.70 1.33
N SER A 45 16.30 12.22 0.41
CA SER A 45 16.56 11.61 -0.89
C SER A 45 17.25 10.23 -0.76
N ALA A 46 18.15 10.07 0.21
CA ALA A 46 18.79 8.79 0.48
C ALA A 46 17.80 7.77 1.05
N LEU A 47 16.90 8.16 1.96
CA LEU A 47 15.83 7.29 2.48
C LEU A 47 14.88 6.83 1.36
N ALA A 48 14.48 7.76 0.48
CA ALA A 48 13.67 7.44 -0.69
C ALA A 48 14.38 6.42 -1.60
N SER A 49 15.67 6.64 -1.90
CA SER A 49 16.46 5.68 -2.70
C SER A 49 16.54 4.30 -2.06
N ILE A 50 16.67 4.22 -0.73
CA ILE A 50 16.72 2.93 -0.01
C ILE A 50 15.43 2.14 -0.21
N VAL A 51 14.28 2.77 -0.03
CA VAL A 51 13.00 2.05 -0.18
C VAL A 51 12.74 1.65 -1.63
N GLU A 52 13.13 2.46 -2.61
CA GLU A 52 13.05 2.09 -4.03
C GLU A 52 13.99 0.91 -4.38
N GLU A 53 15.25 0.92 -3.88
CA GLU A 53 16.17 -0.20 -4.07
C GLU A 53 15.62 -1.50 -3.45
N MET A 54 15.00 -1.43 -2.26
CA MET A 54 14.32 -2.57 -1.63
C MET A 54 13.21 -3.13 -2.54
N GLY A 55 12.38 -2.25 -3.11
CA GLY A 55 11.28 -2.62 -4.00
C GLY A 55 11.76 -3.30 -5.28
N GLU A 56 12.74 -2.70 -5.96
CA GLU A 56 13.32 -3.28 -7.17
C GLU A 56 14.03 -4.62 -6.90
N ALA A 57 14.70 -4.77 -5.74
CA ALA A 57 15.31 -6.03 -5.33
C ALA A 57 14.24 -7.11 -5.09
N LEU A 58 13.13 -6.76 -4.44
CA LEU A 58 11.99 -7.66 -4.22
C LEU A 58 11.40 -8.14 -5.54
N ILE A 59 11.07 -7.22 -6.45
CA ILE A 59 10.49 -7.51 -7.76
C ILE A 59 11.40 -8.44 -8.58
N ARG A 60 12.70 -8.11 -8.67
CA ARG A 60 13.66 -8.90 -9.47
C ARG A 60 13.94 -10.28 -8.90
N ALA A 61 13.89 -10.44 -7.58
CA ALA A 61 14.16 -11.72 -6.92
C ALA A 61 12.94 -12.62 -6.79
N SER A 62 11.73 -12.08 -6.98
CA SER A 62 10.47 -12.83 -6.88
C SER A 62 10.27 -13.79 -8.04
N TYR A 63 9.52 -14.86 -7.76
CA TYR A 63 9.19 -15.89 -8.74
C TYR A 63 7.77 -15.72 -9.30
N SER A 64 6.77 -15.45 -8.43
CA SER A 64 5.38 -15.37 -8.87
C SER A 64 5.13 -14.21 -9.82
N THR A 65 4.29 -14.42 -10.81
CA THR A 65 3.89 -13.38 -11.78
C THR A 65 3.24 -12.17 -11.11
N ASN A 66 2.56 -12.39 -9.97
CA ASN A 66 1.90 -11.32 -9.23
C ASN A 66 2.89 -10.27 -8.69
N ILE A 67 4.02 -10.70 -8.12
CA ILE A 67 5.02 -9.80 -7.57
C ILE A 67 5.99 -9.34 -8.67
N LYS A 68 6.49 -10.26 -9.48
CA LYS A 68 7.53 -10.00 -10.48
C LYS A 68 7.04 -9.14 -11.64
N GLU A 69 5.92 -9.50 -12.25
CA GLU A 69 5.40 -8.84 -13.45
C GLU A 69 4.40 -7.74 -13.10
N ARG A 70 3.50 -8.00 -12.15
CA ARG A 70 2.46 -7.06 -11.76
C ARG A 70 2.91 -6.05 -10.71
N ARG A 71 4.09 -6.25 -10.11
CA ARG A 71 4.70 -5.37 -9.11
C ARG A 71 3.81 -5.14 -7.88
N ASP A 72 3.04 -6.16 -7.49
CA ASP A 72 2.12 -6.09 -6.36
C ASP A 72 2.84 -6.28 -5.04
N CYS A 73 3.63 -5.29 -4.69
CA CYS A 73 4.43 -5.23 -3.47
C CYS A 73 4.66 -3.78 -3.06
N SER A 74 5.18 -3.56 -1.84
CA SER A 74 5.59 -2.25 -1.33
C SER A 74 6.70 -2.39 -0.29
N THR A 75 7.48 -1.33 -0.13
CA THR A 75 8.61 -1.25 0.79
C THR A 75 8.60 0.07 1.54
N ALA A 76 9.05 0.05 2.80
CA ALA A 76 9.06 1.23 3.66
C ALA A 76 10.12 1.13 4.76
N LEU A 77 10.50 2.28 5.31
CA LEU A 77 11.28 2.41 6.54
C LEU A 77 10.41 3.05 7.63
N PHE A 78 10.58 2.59 8.87
CA PHE A 78 9.84 3.10 10.02
C PHE A 78 10.79 3.51 11.15
N ASP A 79 10.34 4.48 11.96
CA ASP A 79 11.01 4.81 13.22
C ASP A 79 10.71 3.74 14.29
N LEU A 80 11.32 3.89 15.47
CA LEU A 80 11.12 2.97 16.58
C LEU A 80 9.72 3.01 17.19
N ARG A 81 8.93 4.02 16.88
CA ARG A 81 7.54 4.18 17.34
C ARG A 81 6.54 3.55 16.37
N GLY A 82 7.01 3.13 15.19
CA GLY A 82 6.18 2.60 14.11
C GLY A 82 5.60 3.68 13.20
N ASN A 83 6.17 4.88 13.20
CA ASN A 83 5.81 5.91 12.23
C ASN A 83 6.59 5.71 10.92
N THR A 84 5.94 5.81 9.80
CA THR A 84 6.58 5.74 8.48
C THR A 84 7.56 6.91 8.31
N LEU A 85 8.83 6.60 8.09
CA LEU A 85 9.86 7.57 7.71
C LEU A 85 9.83 7.86 6.22
N CYS A 86 9.73 6.80 5.42
CA CYS A 86 9.66 6.86 3.98
C CYS A 86 9.04 5.58 3.43
N GLN A 87 8.28 5.70 2.35
CA GLN A 87 7.67 4.60 1.61
C GLN A 87 7.94 4.80 0.12
N ALA A 88 8.23 3.72 -0.61
CA ALA A 88 8.35 3.76 -2.06
C ALA A 88 7.00 3.99 -2.74
N GLU A 89 7.03 4.56 -3.94
CA GLU A 89 5.83 4.84 -4.74
C GLU A 89 5.31 3.59 -5.47
N HIS A 90 4.84 2.60 -4.72
CA HIS A 90 4.26 1.37 -5.25
C HIS A 90 2.73 1.38 -5.18
N ILE A 91 2.15 0.53 -4.31
CA ILE A 91 0.70 0.40 -4.18
C ILE A 91 0.20 1.24 -2.99
N PRO A 92 -0.60 2.31 -3.21
CA PRO A 92 -1.03 3.20 -2.12
C PRO A 92 -1.84 2.48 -1.02
N MET A 93 -2.60 1.45 -1.36
CA MET A 93 -3.37 0.66 -0.39
C MET A 93 -2.48 0.00 0.67
N HIS A 94 -1.24 -0.36 0.32
CA HIS A 94 -0.32 -1.06 1.22
C HIS A 94 0.14 -0.22 2.42
N LEU A 95 -0.03 1.11 2.38
CA LEU A 95 0.18 1.95 3.57
C LEU A 95 -0.69 1.48 4.74
N GLY A 96 -1.95 1.07 4.47
CA GLY A 96 -2.85 0.52 5.50
C GLY A 96 -2.34 -0.78 6.11
N SER A 97 -1.65 -1.60 5.34
CA SER A 97 -1.05 -2.84 5.81
C SER A 97 0.15 -2.59 6.73
N PHE A 98 0.79 -1.44 6.62
CA PHE A 98 1.91 -1.05 7.47
C PHE A 98 1.49 -0.35 8.77
N ILE A 99 0.35 0.35 8.76
CA ILE A 99 -0.17 1.07 9.93
C ILE A 99 -0.43 0.07 11.06
N GLY A 100 0.17 0.31 12.22
CA GLY A 100 0.00 -0.53 13.40
C GLY A 100 0.87 -1.79 13.46
N LEU A 101 1.55 -2.21 12.37
CA LEU A 101 2.38 -3.40 12.36
C LEU A 101 3.46 -3.38 13.45
N ILE A 102 4.27 -2.34 13.50
CA ILE A 102 5.37 -2.22 14.46
C ILE A 102 4.86 -2.19 15.91
N PRO A 103 3.82 -1.41 16.28
CA PRO A 103 3.19 -1.51 17.59
C PRO A 103 2.70 -2.91 17.95
N HIS A 104 2.13 -3.66 17.01
CA HIS A 104 1.69 -5.04 17.25
C HIS A 104 2.87 -6.01 17.46
N ILE A 105 3.96 -5.84 16.72
CA ILE A 105 5.21 -6.58 16.97
C ILE A 105 5.72 -6.26 18.38
N MET A 106 5.82 -4.98 18.74
CA MET A 106 6.35 -4.56 20.04
C MET A 106 5.46 -4.97 21.23
N LYS A 107 4.15 -5.10 21.02
CA LYS A 107 3.22 -5.65 22.03
C LYS A 107 3.50 -7.12 22.36
N ARG A 108 3.98 -7.89 21.38
CA ARG A 108 4.27 -9.33 21.51
C ARG A 108 5.74 -9.63 21.84
N HIS A 109 6.64 -8.76 21.42
CA HIS A 109 8.09 -8.92 21.52
C HIS A 109 8.72 -7.64 22.05
N SER A 110 9.38 -7.74 23.20
CA SER A 110 10.09 -6.59 23.78
C SER A 110 11.25 -6.14 22.87
N MET A 111 11.41 -4.83 22.68
CA MET A 111 12.56 -4.27 21.95
C MET A 111 13.90 -4.68 22.59
N ALA A 112 13.94 -4.89 23.92
CA ALA A 112 15.15 -5.33 24.63
C ALA A 112 15.58 -6.75 24.26
N GLU A 113 14.66 -7.58 23.76
CA GLU A 113 14.92 -8.97 23.32
C GLU A 113 15.26 -9.07 21.83
N MET A 114 15.12 -7.96 21.09
CA MET A 114 15.40 -7.94 19.66
C MET A 114 16.89 -7.91 19.39
N ARG A 115 17.31 -8.62 18.37
CA ARG A 115 18.72 -8.77 17.97
C ARG A 115 18.89 -8.49 16.47
N PRO A 116 20.09 -8.10 16.03
CA PRO A 116 20.41 -8.06 14.61
C PRO A 116 20.07 -9.40 13.94
N GLY A 117 19.38 -9.34 12.81
CA GLY A 117 18.96 -10.54 12.06
C GLY A 117 17.66 -11.19 12.54
N ASP A 118 16.98 -10.63 13.54
CA ASP A 118 15.57 -10.98 13.79
C ASP A 118 14.72 -10.48 12.63
N MET A 119 13.72 -11.25 12.21
CA MET A 119 12.74 -10.82 11.20
C MET A 119 11.37 -11.36 11.57
N PHE A 120 10.37 -10.52 11.47
CA PHE A 120 8.98 -10.84 11.78
C PHE A 120 8.17 -11.00 10.50
N ILE A 121 7.18 -11.90 10.52
CA ILE A 121 6.21 -12.12 9.46
C ILE A 121 4.80 -11.98 10.01
N GLY A 122 3.86 -11.45 9.23
CA GLY A 122 2.46 -11.38 9.59
C GLY A 122 1.59 -11.02 8.38
N ASN A 123 0.28 -11.31 8.48
CA ASN A 123 -0.70 -10.91 7.46
C ASN A 123 -2.08 -10.62 8.05
N ASP A 124 -2.22 -10.67 9.38
CA ASP A 124 -3.54 -10.56 10.00
C ASP A 124 -4.07 -9.12 9.97
N ALA A 125 -5.20 -8.92 9.30
CA ALA A 125 -5.79 -7.60 9.10
C ALA A 125 -6.31 -6.93 10.40
N TYR A 126 -6.48 -7.68 11.48
CA TYR A 126 -6.98 -7.18 12.77
C TYR A 126 -5.90 -7.09 13.85
N GLU A 127 -4.84 -7.90 13.74
CA GLU A 127 -3.75 -7.96 14.72
C GLU A 127 -2.46 -7.26 14.24
N GLY A 128 -2.55 -6.51 13.12
CA GLY A 128 -1.43 -5.84 12.48
C GLY A 128 -0.61 -6.75 11.56
N GLY A 129 -0.32 -6.26 10.37
CA GLY A 129 0.46 -6.98 9.38
C GLY A 129 -0.24 -7.23 8.07
N GLY A 130 -1.28 -6.48 7.76
CA GLY A 130 -1.98 -6.57 6.48
C GLY A 130 -3.32 -5.85 6.53
N THR A 131 -3.95 -5.66 5.40
CA THR A 131 -5.35 -5.25 5.31
C THR A 131 -6.23 -6.35 4.76
N HIS A 132 -5.65 -7.44 4.25
CA HIS A 132 -6.23 -8.74 3.91
C HIS A 132 -5.12 -9.81 3.91
N LEU A 133 -5.50 -11.08 3.93
CA LEU A 133 -4.55 -12.17 4.14
C LEU A 133 -3.53 -12.40 3.01
N PRO A 134 -3.82 -12.12 1.72
CA PRO A 134 -2.81 -12.21 0.67
C PRO A 134 -1.59 -11.29 0.87
N ASP A 135 -1.74 -10.19 1.60
CA ASP A 135 -0.66 -9.24 1.91
C ASP A 135 0.23 -9.78 3.03
N ILE A 136 1.28 -10.53 2.70
CA ILE A 136 2.26 -10.97 3.69
C ILE A 136 3.28 -9.85 3.91
N VAL A 137 3.38 -9.39 5.15
CA VAL A 137 4.30 -8.34 5.59
C VAL A 137 5.48 -8.95 6.30
N MET A 138 6.70 -8.45 6.00
CA MET A 138 7.92 -8.76 6.75
C MET A 138 8.54 -7.49 7.32
N ALA A 139 8.99 -7.55 8.58
CA ALA A 139 9.65 -6.45 9.26
C ALA A 139 10.97 -6.91 9.89
N GLU A 140 12.05 -6.18 9.64
CA GLU A 140 13.38 -6.44 10.19
C GLU A 140 13.89 -5.21 10.94
N PRO A 141 14.29 -5.35 12.23
CA PRO A 141 14.85 -4.24 12.99
C PRO A 141 16.27 -3.89 12.50
N VAL A 142 16.54 -2.60 12.35
CA VAL A 142 17.84 -2.06 11.93
C VAL A 142 18.66 -1.72 13.17
N PHE A 143 19.86 -2.26 13.26
CA PHE A 143 20.80 -1.98 14.35
C PHE A 143 22.06 -1.26 13.84
N VAL A 144 22.48 -0.23 14.57
CA VAL A 144 23.73 0.50 14.35
C VAL A 144 24.45 0.61 15.69
N ASP A 145 25.71 0.18 15.75
CA ASP A 145 26.53 0.16 16.99
C ASP A 145 25.81 -0.50 18.17
N GLY A 146 25.14 -1.63 17.90
CA GLY A 146 24.39 -2.40 18.91
C GLY A 146 23.09 -1.76 19.40
N LYS A 147 22.67 -0.61 18.82
CA LYS A 147 21.40 0.07 19.14
C LYS A 147 20.44 -0.02 17.98
N MET A 148 19.20 -0.34 18.27
CA MET A 148 18.13 -0.32 17.30
C MET A 148 17.81 1.14 16.90
N VAL A 149 17.64 1.40 15.59
CA VAL A 149 17.46 2.74 15.04
C VAL A 149 16.21 2.89 14.17
N ALA A 150 15.79 1.83 13.50
CA ALA A 150 14.68 1.86 12.55
C ALA A 150 14.16 0.43 12.32
N TRP A 151 13.15 0.33 11.43
CA TRP A 151 12.67 -0.91 10.86
C TRP A 151 12.72 -0.84 9.33
N ALA A 152 13.17 -1.90 8.69
CA ALA A 152 12.98 -2.15 7.26
C ALA A 152 11.78 -3.08 7.09
N VAL A 153 10.81 -2.66 6.28
CA VAL A 153 9.53 -3.37 6.13
C VAL A 153 9.21 -3.52 4.65
N ASN A 154 8.72 -4.67 4.27
CA ASN A 154 8.11 -4.87 2.97
C ASN A 154 6.81 -5.66 3.08
N LEU A 155 6.03 -5.58 2.00
CA LEU A 155 4.81 -6.32 1.79
C LEU A 155 4.82 -6.86 0.37
N ALA A 156 4.33 -8.09 0.20
CA ALA A 156 4.05 -8.65 -1.11
C ALA A 156 2.70 -9.38 -1.10
N HIS A 157 1.93 -9.18 -2.17
CA HIS A 157 0.62 -9.83 -2.35
C HIS A 157 0.80 -11.22 -2.94
N HIS A 158 0.45 -12.24 -2.16
CA HIS A 158 0.53 -13.65 -2.55
C HIS A 158 -0.81 -14.13 -3.13
N ALA A 159 -0.87 -14.41 -4.43
CA ALA A 159 -2.07 -14.84 -5.13
C ALA A 159 -2.67 -16.17 -4.61
N ASP A 160 -1.91 -16.94 -3.85
CA ASP A 160 -2.26 -18.26 -3.31
C ASP A 160 -3.57 -18.29 -2.51
N PHE A 161 -3.96 -17.17 -1.92
CA PHE A 161 -5.18 -17.06 -1.12
C PHE A 161 -6.38 -16.45 -1.88
N ALA A 162 -6.22 -16.16 -3.18
CA ALA A 162 -7.19 -15.37 -3.92
C ALA A 162 -8.49 -16.13 -4.29
N ASP A 163 -8.45 -17.45 -4.38
CA ASP A 163 -9.60 -18.29 -4.74
C ASP A 163 -10.42 -18.78 -3.54
N ARG A 164 -10.14 -18.29 -2.34
CA ARG A 164 -10.77 -18.71 -1.08
C ARG A 164 -12.17 -18.13 -0.91
N GLY A 165 -12.94 -18.66 0.05
CA GLY A 165 -14.25 -18.14 0.43
C GLY A 165 -14.17 -16.82 1.21
N HIS A 166 -15.22 -15.98 1.20
CA HIS A 166 -15.23 -14.65 1.78
C HIS A 166 -16.43 -14.37 2.72
N ALA A 167 -17.00 -15.37 3.36
CA ALA A 167 -18.08 -15.13 4.31
C ALA A 167 -17.57 -14.59 5.67
N HIS A 168 -16.34 -14.92 6.04
CA HIS A 168 -15.62 -14.44 7.19
C HIS A 168 -14.13 -14.69 7.02
N ILE A 169 -13.25 -13.97 7.76
CA ILE A 169 -11.81 -14.00 7.57
C ILE A 169 -11.17 -15.40 7.68
N TYR A 170 -11.75 -16.32 8.44
CA TYR A 170 -11.22 -17.70 8.54
C TYR A 170 -11.37 -18.52 7.25
N GLN A 171 -12.19 -18.08 6.30
CA GLN A 171 -12.30 -18.69 4.97
C GLN A 171 -11.29 -18.11 3.98
N GLU A 172 -10.70 -16.95 4.28
CA GLU A 172 -9.80 -16.26 3.37
C GLU A 172 -8.37 -16.81 3.36
N GLY A 173 -8.04 -17.73 4.26
CA GLY A 173 -6.73 -18.38 4.30
C GLY A 173 -6.09 -18.42 5.69
N LEU A 174 -4.78 -18.65 5.71
CA LEU A 174 -4.00 -18.69 6.93
C LEU A 174 -3.81 -17.28 7.50
N ARG A 175 -4.21 -17.09 8.76
CA ARG A 175 -3.94 -15.87 9.53
C ARG A 175 -2.61 -16.04 10.27
N ILE A 176 -1.66 -15.17 9.97
CA ILE A 176 -0.33 -15.16 10.58
C ILE A 176 -0.25 -13.91 11.47
N PRO A 177 -0.30 -14.07 12.81
CA PRO A 177 -0.04 -12.95 13.70
C PRO A 177 1.43 -12.53 13.57
N PRO A 178 1.84 -11.31 14.00
CA PRO A 178 3.25 -10.93 13.98
C PRO A 178 4.10 -11.90 14.80
N VAL A 179 4.79 -12.82 14.11
CA VAL A 179 5.66 -13.85 14.71
C VAL A 179 7.06 -13.76 14.13
N ARG A 180 8.04 -14.25 14.89
CA ARG A 180 9.44 -14.22 14.49
C ARG A 180 9.72 -15.35 13.48
N LEU A 181 10.01 -14.99 12.21
CA LEU A 181 10.42 -15.91 11.14
C LEU A 181 11.93 -16.21 11.18
N TYR A 182 12.74 -15.19 11.54
CA TYR A 182 14.17 -15.38 11.79
C TYR A 182 14.52 -14.89 13.20
N ARG A 183 15.41 -15.61 13.86
CA ARG A 183 16.00 -15.24 15.14
C ARG A 183 17.51 -15.14 14.98
N ALA A 184 18.06 -13.94 15.06
CA ALA A 184 19.50 -13.69 14.92
C ALA A 184 20.09 -14.41 13.68
N TYR A 185 19.48 -14.17 12.51
CA TYR A 185 19.79 -14.79 11.20
C TYR A 185 19.41 -16.27 11.04
N GLU A 186 18.92 -16.95 12.07
CA GLU A 186 18.50 -18.34 11.99
C GLU A 186 17.01 -18.46 11.66
N LEU A 187 16.70 -19.18 10.58
CA LEU A 187 15.32 -19.43 10.15
C LEU A 187 14.58 -20.32 11.16
N GLN A 188 13.41 -19.87 11.58
CA GLN A 188 12.48 -20.67 12.38
C GLN A 188 11.70 -21.60 11.45
N ARG A 189 12.24 -22.80 11.21
CA ARG A 189 11.73 -23.76 10.21
C ARG A 189 10.28 -24.13 10.45
N ASP A 190 9.87 -24.35 11.69
CA ASP A 190 8.50 -24.73 12.07
C ASP A 190 7.49 -23.64 11.63
N VAL A 191 7.85 -22.35 11.75
CA VAL A 191 7.01 -21.24 11.29
C VAL A 191 6.90 -21.24 9.78
N GLN A 192 8.01 -21.43 9.06
CA GLN A 192 8.01 -21.49 7.60
C GLN A 192 7.19 -22.67 7.09
N GLU A 193 7.37 -23.86 7.68
CA GLU A 193 6.65 -25.08 7.30
C GLU A 193 5.15 -24.94 7.55
N LEU A 194 4.75 -24.33 8.69
CA LEU A 194 3.34 -24.04 8.97
C LEU A 194 2.73 -23.13 7.89
N VAL A 195 3.44 -22.08 7.46
CA VAL A 195 2.96 -21.18 6.41
C VAL A 195 2.85 -21.94 5.08
N LEU A 196 3.88 -22.67 4.68
CA LEU A 196 3.94 -23.35 3.40
C LEU A 196 2.94 -24.51 3.28
N LEU A 197 2.65 -25.22 4.38
CA LEU A 197 1.64 -26.29 4.41
C LEU A 197 0.22 -25.75 4.10
N ASN A 198 -0.04 -24.48 4.37
CA ASN A 198 -1.32 -23.84 4.10
C ASN A 198 -1.39 -23.15 2.73
N CYS A 199 -0.32 -23.24 1.93
CA CYS A 199 -0.25 -22.70 0.57
C CYS A 199 -0.60 -23.76 -0.46
N GLN A 200 -1.31 -23.34 -1.53
CA GLN A 200 -1.65 -24.21 -2.66
C GLN A 200 -0.48 -24.40 -3.61
N VAL A 201 0.38 -23.37 -3.74
CA VAL A 201 1.57 -23.36 -4.62
C VAL A 201 2.83 -23.06 -3.80
N PRO A 202 3.24 -23.97 -2.88
CA PRO A 202 4.32 -23.71 -1.93
C PRO A 202 5.68 -23.43 -2.59
N ARG A 203 5.94 -23.96 -3.80
CA ARG A 203 7.18 -23.71 -4.55
C ARG A 203 7.37 -22.22 -4.87
N GLU A 204 6.32 -21.55 -5.32
CA GLU A 204 6.37 -20.11 -5.57
C GLU A 204 6.54 -19.34 -4.26
N ARG A 205 5.79 -19.73 -3.21
CA ARG A 205 5.81 -19.04 -1.91
C ARG A 205 7.18 -19.03 -1.26
N VAL A 206 7.90 -20.15 -1.30
CA VAL A 206 9.28 -20.22 -0.78
C VAL A 206 10.17 -19.17 -1.47
N SER A 207 10.04 -19.03 -2.79
CA SER A 207 10.86 -18.10 -3.57
C SER A 207 10.51 -16.65 -3.25
N ASP A 208 9.21 -16.34 -3.20
CA ASP A 208 8.73 -14.98 -2.90
C ASP A 208 9.05 -14.56 -1.45
N LEU A 209 8.90 -15.46 -0.46
CA LEU A 209 9.29 -15.18 0.92
C LEU A 209 10.81 -14.92 1.04
N ARG A 210 11.64 -15.62 0.26
CA ARG A 210 13.10 -15.36 0.20
C ARG A 210 13.40 -13.99 -0.44
N ALA A 211 12.65 -13.61 -1.47
CA ALA A 211 12.78 -12.29 -2.09
C ALA A 211 12.42 -11.16 -1.11
N GLN A 212 11.32 -11.32 -0.34
CA GLN A 212 10.93 -10.38 0.72
C GLN A 212 12.01 -10.26 1.80
N MET A 213 12.57 -11.38 2.25
CA MET A 213 13.69 -11.38 3.19
C MET A 213 14.90 -10.63 2.64
N ALA A 214 15.31 -10.91 1.40
CA ALA A 214 16.45 -10.27 0.77
C ALA A 214 16.26 -8.75 0.64
N ALA A 215 15.06 -8.29 0.31
CA ALA A 215 14.71 -6.88 0.24
C ALA A 215 14.87 -6.17 1.60
N ASN A 216 14.40 -6.77 2.69
CA ASN A 216 14.60 -6.20 4.03
C ASN A 216 16.08 -6.16 4.42
N ARG A 217 16.85 -7.23 4.14
CA ARG A 217 18.30 -7.26 4.37
C ARG A 217 19.03 -6.12 3.64
N LEU A 218 18.64 -5.84 2.39
CA LEU A 218 19.15 -4.70 1.65
C LEU A 218 18.82 -3.38 2.35
N GLY A 219 17.57 -3.20 2.79
CA GLY A 219 17.15 -2.01 3.56
C GLY A 219 17.96 -1.82 4.84
N VAL A 220 18.16 -2.90 5.61
CA VAL A 220 19.01 -2.88 6.82
C VAL A 220 20.43 -2.45 6.47
N GLN A 221 21.05 -3.03 5.44
CA GLN A 221 22.40 -2.70 5.01
C GLN A 221 22.53 -1.23 4.58
N ARG A 222 21.62 -0.73 3.76
CA ARG A 222 21.61 0.65 3.27
C ARG A 222 21.38 1.66 4.40
N MET A 223 20.42 1.39 5.28
CA MET A 223 20.15 2.26 6.44
C MET A 223 21.35 2.30 7.41
N THR A 224 22.01 1.18 7.64
CA THR A 224 23.24 1.11 8.44
C THR A 224 24.34 1.95 7.80
N ALA A 225 24.56 1.83 6.48
CA ALA A 225 25.55 2.63 5.75
C ALA A 225 25.23 4.14 5.82
N LEU A 226 23.96 4.52 5.72
CA LEU A 226 23.52 5.91 5.85
C LEU A 226 23.84 6.45 7.26
N CYS A 227 23.53 5.71 8.30
CA CYS A 227 23.84 6.08 9.68
C CYS A 227 25.35 6.13 9.95
N THR A 228 26.13 5.25 9.35
CA THR A 228 27.61 5.29 9.45
C THR A 228 28.19 6.53 8.78
N LYS A 229 27.62 6.95 7.64
CA LYS A 229 28.11 8.12 6.87
C LYS A 229 27.78 9.44 7.53
N TYR A 230 26.55 9.63 8.02
CA TYR A 230 26.07 10.93 8.52
C TYR A 230 25.98 11.01 10.05
N GLY A 231 26.18 9.89 10.74
CA GLY A 231 25.92 9.78 12.17
C GLY A 231 24.47 9.38 12.45
N ARG A 232 24.28 8.38 13.32
CA ARG A 232 22.97 7.84 13.70
C ARG A 232 21.99 8.93 14.13
N ASP A 233 22.40 9.78 15.07
CA ASP A 233 21.52 10.78 15.69
C ASP A 233 21.11 11.88 14.69
N VAL A 234 21.97 12.19 13.71
CA VAL A 234 21.67 13.09 12.60
C VAL A 234 20.61 12.48 11.68
N VAL A 235 20.74 11.20 11.32
CA VAL A 235 19.76 10.52 10.44
C VAL A 235 18.37 10.42 11.12
N LEU A 236 18.34 10.11 12.42
CA LEU A 236 17.08 10.04 13.17
C LEU A 236 16.40 11.42 13.26
N ALA A 237 17.17 12.46 13.57
CA ALA A 237 16.63 13.82 13.65
C ALA A 237 16.20 14.37 12.27
N ALA A 238 16.88 13.97 11.19
CA ALA A 238 16.45 14.28 9.83
C ALA A 238 15.10 13.60 9.51
N GLY A 239 14.90 12.36 9.95
CA GLY A 239 13.61 11.66 9.83
C GLY A 239 12.47 12.41 10.53
N ASP A 240 12.68 12.87 11.76
CA ASP A 240 11.69 13.70 12.48
C ASP A 240 11.42 15.02 11.72
N ALA A 241 12.46 15.70 11.21
CA ALA A 241 12.33 16.94 10.44
C ALA A 241 11.55 16.75 9.11
N LEU A 242 11.72 15.62 8.44
CA LEU A 242 10.98 15.25 7.22
C LEU A 242 9.49 15.01 7.53
N GLN A 243 9.16 14.35 8.63
CA GLN A 243 7.77 14.21 9.07
C GLN A 243 7.15 15.57 9.41
N ASP A 244 7.85 16.43 10.13
CA ASP A 244 7.39 17.80 10.45
C ASP A 244 7.21 18.63 9.16
N TYR A 245 8.05 18.42 8.15
CA TYR A 245 7.92 19.08 6.85
C TYR A 245 6.66 18.60 6.09
N ALA A 246 6.41 17.30 6.06
CA ALA A 246 5.20 16.74 5.44
C ALA A 246 3.91 17.24 6.14
N GLU A 247 3.92 17.32 7.49
CA GLU A 247 2.81 17.91 8.25
C GLU A 247 2.56 19.36 7.87
N ARG A 248 3.62 20.21 7.85
CA ARG A 248 3.47 21.63 7.46
C ARG A 248 2.90 21.79 6.06
N LYS A 249 3.33 20.99 5.09
CA LYS A 249 2.77 21.00 3.74
C LYS A 249 1.31 20.59 3.73
N MET A 250 0.94 19.55 4.46
CA MET A 250 -0.45 19.09 4.55
C MET A 250 -1.33 20.17 5.19
N ARG A 251 -0.91 20.76 6.31
CA ARG A 251 -1.63 21.85 6.96
C ARG A 251 -1.79 23.07 6.05
N ALA A 252 -0.73 23.48 5.36
CA ALA A 252 -0.79 24.60 4.41
C ALA A 252 -1.77 24.33 3.26
N GLY A 253 -1.78 23.10 2.75
CA GLY A 253 -2.71 22.70 1.70
C GLY A 253 -4.16 22.60 2.18
N ILE A 254 -4.42 22.10 3.39
CA ILE A 254 -5.76 22.11 4.00
C ILE A 254 -6.24 23.53 4.21
N ALA A 255 -5.41 24.43 4.74
CA ALA A 255 -5.75 25.85 4.94
C ALA A 255 -6.08 26.61 3.64
N SER A 256 -5.75 26.05 2.48
CA SER A 256 -6.15 26.61 1.18
C SER A 256 -7.57 26.19 0.74
N ILE A 257 -8.21 25.27 1.47
CA ILE A 257 -9.60 24.86 1.24
C ILE A 257 -10.49 25.75 2.15
N PRO A 258 -11.58 26.34 1.67
CA PRO A 258 -12.46 27.14 2.52
C PRO A 258 -12.95 26.36 3.74
N ASP A 259 -13.04 27.03 4.89
CA ASP A 259 -13.66 26.44 6.08
C ASP A 259 -15.12 26.10 5.79
N GLY A 260 -15.56 24.91 6.23
CA GLY A 260 -16.93 24.46 5.97
C GLY A 260 -17.15 23.00 6.27
N ILE A 261 -18.38 22.58 5.99
CA ILE A 261 -18.80 21.18 6.08
C ILE A 261 -19.28 20.74 4.70
N TYR A 262 -18.62 19.73 4.19
CA TYR A 262 -18.81 19.17 2.85
C TYR A 262 -19.34 17.74 2.95
N ARG A 263 -20.39 17.42 2.21
CA ARG A 263 -21.05 16.12 2.29
C ARG A 263 -21.22 15.50 0.93
N PHE A 264 -21.05 14.18 0.87
CA PHE A 264 -21.36 13.42 -0.33
C PHE A 264 -21.89 12.03 0.02
N ALA A 265 -22.68 11.46 -0.88
CA ALA A 265 -23.20 10.10 -0.77
C ALA A 265 -23.01 9.37 -2.09
N ASP A 266 -22.61 8.11 -2.02
CA ASP A 266 -22.52 7.18 -3.15
C ASP A 266 -23.05 5.81 -2.72
N ARG A 267 -23.09 4.86 -3.63
CA ARG A 267 -23.55 3.49 -3.39
C ARG A 267 -22.52 2.51 -3.92
N TYR A 268 -22.23 1.52 -3.11
CA TYR A 268 -21.37 0.42 -3.49
C TYR A 268 -22.23 -0.78 -3.89
N ASP A 269 -21.93 -1.43 -5.00
CA ASP A 269 -22.55 -2.66 -5.45
C ASP A 269 -21.48 -3.72 -5.71
N CYS A 270 -21.81 -4.96 -5.41
CA CYS A 270 -20.97 -6.11 -5.74
C CYS A 270 -21.82 -7.36 -5.97
N PRO A 271 -21.27 -8.39 -6.66
CA PRO A 271 -22.02 -9.62 -6.96
C PRO A 271 -22.45 -10.41 -5.73
N GLU A 272 -21.72 -10.29 -4.63
CA GLU A 272 -21.88 -11.11 -3.42
C GLU A 272 -22.99 -10.62 -2.49
N VAL A 273 -23.50 -9.40 -2.71
CA VAL A 273 -24.54 -8.79 -1.86
C VAL A 273 -25.70 -8.30 -2.72
N ASP A 274 -26.91 -8.64 -2.28
CA ASP A 274 -28.12 -8.15 -2.93
C ASP A 274 -28.29 -6.64 -2.73
N GLY A 275 -28.63 -5.94 -3.80
CA GLY A 275 -28.88 -4.50 -3.74
C GLY A 275 -27.62 -3.63 -3.86
N GLU A 276 -27.69 -2.43 -3.31
CA GLU A 276 -26.67 -1.42 -3.26
C GLU A 276 -26.44 -0.99 -1.81
N LEU A 277 -25.21 -0.82 -1.43
CA LEU A 277 -24.79 -0.43 -0.08
C LEU A 277 -24.57 1.09 -0.03
N PRO A 278 -25.42 1.87 0.66
CA PRO A 278 -25.26 3.31 0.75
C PRO A 278 -24.02 3.65 1.59
N MET A 279 -23.26 4.64 1.16
CA MET A 279 -22.08 5.15 1.85
C MET A 279 -22.12 6.68 1.89
N HIS A 280 -21.70 7.26 3.00
CA HIS A 280 -21.74 8.70 3.24
C HIS A 280 -20.38 9.19 3.73
N CYS A 281 -20.06 10.42 3.36
CA CYS A 281 -18.88 11.13 3.84
C CYS A 281 -19.28 12.54 4.25
N GLU A 282 -18.84 12.96 5.45
CA GLU A 282 -18.87 14.35 5.92
C GLU A 282 -17.43 14.79 6.19
N ILE A 283 -17.01 15.88 5.57
CA ILE A 283 -15.69 16.48 5.74
C ILE A 283 -15.88 17.88 6.33
N ARG A 284 -15.30 18.12 7.51
CA ARG A 284 -15.23 19.43 8.12
C ARG A 284 -13.81 19.96 8.01
N VAL A 285 -13.63 21.06 7.30
CA VAL A 285 -12.39 21.83 7.24
C VAL A 285 -12.46 22.95 8.25
N ALA A 286 -11.46 23.09 9.10
CA ALA A 286 -11.38 24.12 10.13
C ALA A 286 -9.93 24.59 10.27
N GLY A 287 -9.60 25.71 9.66
CA GLY A 287 -8.24 26.24 9.58
C GLY A 287 -7.31 25.29 8.82
N ASP A 288 -6.36 24.67 9.51
CA ASP A 288 -5.36 23.78 8.93
C ASP A 288 -5.57 22.31 9.30
N GLU A 289 -6.76 21.96 9.81
CA GLU A 289 -7.15 20.60 10.19
C GLU A 289 -8.39 20.12 9.44
N MET A 290 -8.47 18.82 9.20
CA MET A 290 -9.59 18.19 8.49
C MET A 290 -10.14 17.02 9.29
N HIS A 291 -11.46 17.06 9.56
CA HIS A 291 -12.20 15.98 10.20
C HIS A 291 -13.06 15.28 9.15
N LEU A 292 -12.84 13.97 8.98
CA LEU A 292 -13.54 13.15 8.00
C LEU A 292 -14.34 12.07 8.75
N ALA A 293 -15.65 12.15 8.64
CA ALA A 293 -16.57 11.17 9.19
C ALA A 293 -17.21 10.36 8.06
N PHE A 294 -17.12 9.04 8.18
CA PHE A 294 -17.70 8.11 7.22
C PHE A 294 -18.82 7.32 7.88
N ASP A 295 -19.83 6.98 7.09
CA ASP A 295 -20.92 6.11 7.50
C ASP A 295 -21.26 5.14 6.37
N GLY A 296 -21.75 3.95 6.77
CA GLY A 296 -22.14 2.90 5.85
C GLY A 296 -22.95 1.82 6.58
N PRO A 297 -23.56 0.88 5.84
CA PRO A 297 -24.32 -0.20 6.45
C PRO A 297 -23.45 -1.07 7.38
N PRO A 298 -24.06 -1.91 8.21
CA PRO A 298 -23.32 -2.92 8.97
C PRO A 298 -22.46 -3.79 8.08
N GLN A 299 -21.33 -4.27 8.62
CA GLN A 299 -20.45 -5.20 7.93
C GLN A 299 -21.20 -6.41 7.38
N VAL A 300 -20.80 -6.87 6.21
CA VAL A 300 -21.50 -7.92 5.45
C VAL A 300 -20.72 -9.22 5.46
N ARG A 301 -21.40 -10.33 5.17
CA ARG A 301 -20.78 -11.66 5.01
C ARG A 301 -20.20 -11.85 3.60
N ALA A 302 -19.34 -10.92 3.20
CA ALA A 302 -18.67 -10.87 1.91
C ALA A 302 -17.35 -10.12 2.06
N GLY A 303 -16.43 -10.26 1.12
CA GLY A 303 -15.04 -9.80 1.24
C GLY A 303 -14.81 -8.29 1.21
N MET A 304 -15.84 -7.47 0.98
CA MET A 304 -15.68 -6.03 0.75
C MET A 304 -15.57 -5.18 2.01
N ASN A 305 -15.67 -5.75 3.22
CA ASN A 305 -15.53 -4.97 4.44
C ASN A 305 -14.10 -4.42 4.55
N MET A 306 -13.95 -3.21 5.06
CA MET A 306 -12.66 -2.57 5.21
C MET A 306 -12.31 -2.37 6.68
N THR A 307 -11.07 -2.69 7.06
CA THR A 307 -10.55 -2.43 8.41
C THR A 307 -10.29 -0.93 8.61
N TYR A 308 -10.19 -0.49 9.86
CA TYR A 308 -9.88 0.91 10.15
C TYR A 308 -8.53 1.36 9.56
N THR A 309 -7.51 0.49 9.56
CA THR A 309 -6.22 0.79 8.94
C THR A 309 -6.32 0.95 7.42
N ALA A 310 -7.20 0.19 6.76
CA ALA A 310 -7.50 0.36 5.35
C ALA A 310 -8.24 1.68 5.09
N LEU A 311 -9.17 2.10 5.98
CA LEU A 311 -9.82 3.41 5.91
C LEU A 311 -8.79 4.53 6.05
N LEU A 312 -7.89 4.45 7.01
CA LEU A 312 -6.84 5.46 7.22
C LEU A 312 -5.97 5.64 5.97
N SER A 313 -5.45 4.55 5.38
CA SER A 313 -4.63 4.65 4.17
C SER A 313 -5.40 5.25 2.99
N THR A 314 -6.67 4.89 2.85
CA THR A 314 -7.56 5.43 1.84
C THR A 314 -7.73 6.94 1.97
N VAL A 315 -8.00 7.40 3.19
CA VAL A 315 -8.16 8.83 3.48
C VAL A 315 -6.85 9.59 3.25
N TYR A 316 -5.72 9.06 3.72
CA TYR A 316 -4.41 9.71 3.54
C TYR A 316 -4.05 9.85 2.07
N TYR A 317 -4.29 8.82 1.27
CA TYR A 317 -4.13 8.89 -0.17
C TYR A 317 -5.05 9.95 -0.80
N ALA A 318 -6.37 9.87 -0.55
CA ALA A 318 -7.35 10.73 -1.18
C ALA A 318 -7.10 12.21 -0.82
N VAL A 319 -6.88 12.52 0.45
CA VAL A 319 -6.61 13.90 0.89
C VAL A 319 -5.30 14.42 0.29
N LYS A 320 -4.22 13.60 0.29
CA LYS A 320 -2.95 13.97 -0.35
C LYS A 320 -3.13 14.35 -1.81
N THR A 321 -3.94 13.59 -2.58
CA THR A 321 -4.16 13.87 -4.01
C THR A 321 -4.91 15.18 -4.26
N VAL A 322 -5.79 15.60 -3.34
CA VAL A 322 -6.54 16.85 -3.43
C VAL A 322 -5.73 18.03 -2.89
N VAL A 323 -5.00 17.83 -1.81
CA VAL A 323 -4.28 18.91 -1.10
C VAL A 323 -2.96 19.25 -1.80
N ASP A 324 -2.07 18.30 -1.89
CA ASP A 324 -0.77 18.43 -2.59
C ASP A 324 -0.19 17.03 -2.86
N PRO A 325 -0.23 16.54 -4.09
CA PRO A 325 0.29 15.21 -4.44
C PRO A 325 1.81 15.08 -4.25
N THR A 326 2.54 16.18 -4.06
CA THR A 326 4.00 16.17 -3.88
C THR A 326 4.46 15.98 -2.43
N ILE A 327 3.52 15.91 -1.46
CA ILE A 327 3.85 15.65 -0.06
C ILE A 327 4.52 14.27 0.07
N LEU A 328 5.62 14.22 0.80
CA LEU A 328 6.32 12.95 1.05
C LEU A 328 5.42 11.94 1.77
N PRO A 329 5.39 10.67 1.32
CA PRO A 329 4.56 9.64 1.94
C PRO A 329 5.18 9.14 3.25
N ASN A 330 5.06 9.94 4.32
CA ASN A 330 5.49 9.61 5.67
C ASN A 330 4.39 9.94 6.70
N ALA A 331 4.62 9.58 7.96
CA ALA A 331 3.63 9.72 9.02
C ALA A 331 3.22 11.18 9.31
N GLY A 332 4.00 12.17 8.91
CA GLY A 332 3.70 13.59 9.11
C GLY A 332 2.44 14.04 8.37
N LEU A 333 2.18 13.49 7.18
CA LEU A 333 1.01 13.85 6.39
C LEU A 333 -0.32 13.55 7.10
N ALA A 334 -0.35 12.56 7.99
CA ALA A 334 -1.57 12.11 8.66
C ALA A 334 -1.94 12.96 9.89
N ARG A 335 -0.99 13.73 10.45
CA ARG A 335 -1.18 14.43 11.74
C ARG A 335 -2.34 15.44 11.78
N PRO A 336 -2.65 16.20 10.73
CA PRO A 336 -3.81 17.12 10.71
C PRO A 336 -5.12 16.46 10.27
N LEU A 337 -5.16 15.13 10.09
CA LEU A 337 -6.33 14.40 9.59
C LEU A 337 -6.96 13.59 10.72
N HIS A 338 -8.24 13.86 11.01
CA HIS A 338 -9.01 13.17 12.03
C HIS A 338 -10.10 12.34 11.37
N VAL A 339 -9.98 11.01 11.45
CA VAL A 339 -10.87 10.08 10.74
C VAL A 339 -11.76 9.35 11.74
N THR A 340 -13.05 9.28 11.45
CA THR A 340 -14.02 8.53 12.26
C THR A 340 -14.96 7.72 11.39
N ALA A 341 -15.33 6.52 11.85
CA ALA A 341 -16.34 5.67 11.25
C ALA A 341 -16.93 4.72 12.32
N PRO A 342 -18.22 4.36 12.26
CA PRO A 342 -18.83 3.46 13.22
C PRO A 342 -18.17 2.07 13.17
N GLU A 343 -17.82 1.53 14.33
CA GLU A 343 -17.34 0.16 14.44
C GLU A 343 -18.42 -0.84 14.01
N GLY A 344 -18.04 -1.89 13.32
CA GLY A 344 -18.95 -2.90 12.79
C GLY A 344 -19.66 -2.49 11.49
N SER A 345 -19.30 -1.35 10.90
CA SER A 345 -19.75 -0.97 9.56
C SER A 345 -18.83 -1.51 8.46
N ILE A 346 -19.26 -1.47 7.18
CA ILE A 346 -18.41 -1.91 6.05
C ILE A 346 -17.16 -1.04 5.88
N VAL A 347 -17.13 0.18 6.41
CA VAL A 347 -16.01 1.13 6.34
C VAL A 347 -15.10 1.07 7.57
N ASN A 348 -15.49 0.33 8.60
CA ASN A 348 -14.73 0.10 9.83
C ASN A 348 -15.17 -1.22 10.46
N CYS A 349 -14.87 -2.33 9.80
CA CYS A 349 -15.32 -3.64 10.23
C CYS A 349 -14.52 -4.16 11.43
N ILE A 350 -15.18 -5.02 12.21
CA ILE A 350 -14.58 -5.75 13.31
C ILE A 350 -14.52 -7.24 13.00
N HIS A 351 -13.55 -7.91 13.64
CA HIS A 351 -13.42 -9.36 13.57
C HIS A 351 -14.77 -10.06 13.87
N PRO A 352 -15.15 -11.12 13.13
CA PRO A 352 -14.39 -11.86 12.11
C PRO A 352 -14.80 -11.51 10.65
N ALA A 353 -15.14 -10.27 10.33
CA ALA A 353 -15.58 -9.93 8.97
C ALA A 353 -14.51 -10.30 7.93
N ALA A 354 -14.95 -10.72 6.75
CA ALA A 354 -14.10 -10.98 5.61
C ALA A 354 -13.65 -9.65 4.96
N VAL A 355 -12.40 -9.57 4.51
CA VAL A 355 -11.77 -8.32 4.05
C VAL A 355 -11.00 -8.48 2.72
N ASN A 356 -11.04 -9.64 2.08
CA ASN A 356 -10.23 -9.91 0.90
C ASN A 356 -10.50 -8.94 -0.26
N GLY A 357 -11.76 -8.59 -0.49
CA GLY A 357 -12.22 -7.65 -1.51
C GLY A 357 -12.33 -6.18 -1.05
N ARG A 358 -11.75 -5.81 0.15
CA ARG A 358 -11.87 -4.46 0.73
C ARG A 358 -11.51 -3.32 -0.21
N LEU A 359 -10.64 -3.60 -1.19
CA LEU A 359 -10.13 -2.57 -2.10
C LEU A 359 -11.24 -1.90 -2.92
N GLY A 360 -12.31 -2.63 -3.27
CA GLY A 360 -13.49 -2.03 -3.91
C GLY A 360 -14.16 -0.95 -3.07
N THR A 361 -14.37 -1.21 -1.77
CA THR A 361 -14.91 -0.24 -0.81
C THR A 361 -13.95 0.94 -0.62
N CYS A 362 -12.64 0.67 -0.53
CA CYS A 362 -11.62 1.71 -0.43
C CYS A 362 -11.65 2.67 -1.64
N GLN A 363 -11.73 2.14 -2.85
CA GLN A 363 -11.84 2.96 -4.07
C GLN A 363 -13.09 3.87 -4.05
N ARG A 364 -14.22 3.35 -3.52
CA ARG A 364 -15.45 4.12 -3.38
C ARG A 364 -15.30 5.25 -2.35
N VAL A 365 -14.57 5.02 -1.25
CA VAL A 365 -14.27 6.06 -0.26
C VAL A 365 -13.43 7.19 -0.86
N VAL A 366 -12.50 6.91 -1.78
CA VAL A 366 -11.79 7.97 -2.51
C VAL A 366 -12.74 8.80 -3.34
N ASP A 367 -13.64 8.17 -4.11
CA ASP A 367 -14.67 8.88 -4.89
C ASP A 367 -15.55 9.76 -3.97
N LEU A 368 -15.95 9.25 -2.78
CA LEU A 368 -16.74 10.02 -1.79
C LEU A 368 -16.00 11.29 -1.34
N ILE A 369 -14.71 11.22 -1.05
CA ILE A 369 -13.89 12.36 -0.64
C ILE A 369 -13.79 13.38 -1.76
N HIS A 370 -13.53 12.94 -3.00
CA HIS A 370 -13.49 13.82 -4.17
C HIS A 370 -14.85 14.48 -4.43
N GLY A 371 -15.94 13.71 -4.33
CA GLY A 371 -17.30 14.23 -4.46
C GLY A 371 -17.65 15.27 -3.39
N ALA A 372 -17.27 15.02 -2.13
CA ALA A 372 -17.56 15.95 -1.03
C ALA A 372 -16.80 17.27 -1.20
N LEU A 373 -15.56 17.25 -1.68
CA LEU A 373 -14.73 18.43 -1.86
C LEU A 373 -14.93 19.12 -3.24
N ALA A 374 -15.79 18.60 -4.10
CA ALA A 374 -15.93 19.08 -5.47
C ALA A 374 -16.30 20.56 -5.56
N ASP A 375 -17.26 21.03 -4.75
CA ASP A 375 -17.68 22.44 -4.74
C ASP A 375 -16.62 23.36 -4.11
N ALA A 376 -15.81 22.85 -3.19
CA ALA A 376 -14.78 23.63 -2.50
C ALA A 376 -13.52 23.84 -3.36
N VAL A 377 -13.09 22.78 -4.05
CA VAL A 377 -11.84 22.75 -4.82
C VAL A 377 -12.01 22.03 -6.16
N PRO A 378 -12.89 22.52 -7.05
CA PRO A 378 -13.27 21.83 -8.29
C PRO A 378 -12.10 21.50 -9.21
N GLU A 379 -11.02 22.27 -9.15
CA GLU A 379 -9.82 22.08 -9.99
C GLU A 379 -8.90 20.95 -9.48
N ARG A 380 -9.08 20.49 -8.23
CA ARG A 380 -8.21 19.52 -7.58
C ARG A 380 -8.80 18.12 -7.50
N VAL A 381 -10.09 17.97 -7.73
CA VAL A 381 -10.81 16.70 -7.67
C VAL A 381 -10.98 16.08 -9.06
N THR A 382 -11.38 14.81 -9.06
CA THR A 382 -11.80 14.09 -10.27
C THR A 382 -13.25 13.68 -10.14
N ALA A 383 -13.97 13.54 -11.24
CA ALA A 383 -15.22 12.79 -11.27
C ALA A 383 -14.98 11.33 -10.87
N ALA A 384 -16.04 10.57 -10.62
CA ALA A 384 -15.91 9.17 -10.25
C ALA A 384 -15.15 8.37 -11.31
N SER A 385 -14.31 7.47 -10.84
CA SER A 385 -13.58 6.53 -11.67
C SER A 385 -14.33 5.20 -11.81
N ASN A 386 -13.72 4.19 -12.44
CA ASN A 386 -14.23 2.82 -12.39
C ASN A 386 -14.51 2.35 -10.94
N GLY A 387 -13.93 3.00 -9.92
CA GLY A 387 -14.27 2.91 -8.50
C GLY A 387 -14.33 1.49 -7.98
N ALA A 388 -13.58 0.60 -8.61
CA ALA A 388 -13.50 -0.81 -8.27
C ALA A 388 -12.08 -1.30 -8.50
N CYS A 389 -11.68 -2.25 -7.70
CA CYS A 389 -10.59 -3.13 -8.08
C CYS A 389 -11.24 -4.37 -8.69
N CYS A 390 -11.63 -4.29 -9.95
CA CYS A 390 -12.13 -5.46 -10.66
C CYS A 390 -11.02 -6.50 -10.69
N SER A 391 -11.20 -7.63 -10.04
CA SER A 391 -10.25 -8.73 -10.09
C SER A 391 -10.91 -9.97 -10.66
N ILE A 392 -10.11 -10.74 -11.42
CA ILE A 392 -10.47 -12.05 -11.89
C ILE A 392 -9.47 -13.06 -11.34
N THR A 393 -9.98 -14.13 -10.77
CA THR A 393 -9.16 -15.23 -10.27
C THR A 393 -9.56 -16.50 -11.00
N PHE A 394 -8.56 -17.21 -11.53
CA PHE A 394 -8.71 -18.55 -12.08
C PHE A 394 -7.90 -19.51 -11.20
N ALA A 395 -8.44 -20.69 -10.92
CA ALA A 395 -7.76 -21.72 -10.17
C ALA A 395 -8.11 -23.10 -10.70
N GLY A 396 -7.13 -23.98 -10.86
CA GLY A 396 -7.32 -25.31 -11.41
C GLY A 396 -6.08 -26.19 -11.30
N HIS A 397 -6.03 -27.22 -12.14
CA HIS A 397 -4.90 -28.12 -12.24
C HIS A 397 -4.24 -28.01 -13.60
N GLN A 398 -2.91 -28.03 -13.64
CA GLN A 398 -2.14 -28.06 -14.88
C GLN A 398 -2.40 -29.38 -15.64
N PRO A 399 -2.73 -29.34 -16.95
CA PRO A 399 -2.95 -30.55 -17.73
C PRO A 399 -1.72 -31.45 -17.84
N SER A 400 -0.53 -30.91 -17.69
CA SER A 400 0.73 -31.61 -17.89
C SER A 400 1.12 -32.52 -16.72
N ASP A 401 0.91 -32.08 -15.48
CA ASP A 401 1.41 -32.75 -14.28
C ASP A 401 0.43 -32.79 -13.10
N ASN A 402 -0.78 -32.27 -13.34
CA ASN A 402 -1.85 -32.16 -12.34
C ASN A 402 -1.49 -31.30 -11.12
N SER A 403 -0.47 -30.44 -11.22
CA SER A 403 -0.14 -29.47 -10.16
C SER A 403 -1.22 -28.37 -10.08
N LEU A 404 -1.46 -27.87 -8.87
CA LEU A 404 -2.36 -26.73 -8.66
C LEU A 404 -1.74 -25.45 -9.22
N TRP A 405 -2.60 -24.59 -9.79
CA TRP A 405 -2.26 -23.23 -10.15
C TRP A 405 -3.37 -22.26 -9.75
N VAL A 406 -2.97 -21.06 -9.41
CA VAL A 406 -3.86 -19.94 -9.09
C VAL A 406 -3.35 -18.69 -9.81
N TYR A 407 -4.15 -18.14 -10.66
CA TYR A 407 -3.90 -16.87 -11.34
C TYR A 407 -4.89 -15.82 -10.85
N LEU A 408 -4.38 -14.67 -10.38
CA LEU A 408 -5.16 -13.49 -10.03
C LEU A 408 -4.72 -12.32 -10.89
N GLU A 409 -5.65 -11.56 -11.42
CA GLU A 409 -5.37 -10.27 -12.04
C GLU A 409 -6.38 -9.21 -11.62
N THR A 410 -5.88 -8.03 -11.29
CA THR A 410 -6.69 -6.81 -11.17
C THR A 410 -6.78 -6.16 -12.55
N ILE A 411 -7.98 -5.73 -12.93
CA ILE A 411 -8.26 -5.17 -14.24
C ILE A 411 -8.48 -3.67 -14.07
N GLY A 412 -7.71 -2.87 -14.82
CA GLY A 412 -7.87 -1.43 -14.88
C GLY A 412 -9.19 -1.00 -15.52
N GLY A 413 -9.48 0.27 -15.49
CA GLY A 413 -10.66 0.86 -16.11
C GLY A 413 -10.43 2.32 -16.46
N GLY A 414 -11.49 3.10 -16.61
CA GLY A 414 -11.40 4.54 -16.85
C GLY A 414 -11.22 5.32 -15.56
N SER A 415 -10.35 6.32 -15.56
CA SER A 415 -10.31 7.32 -14.49
C SER A 415 -11.39 8.39 -14.70
N GLY A 416 -11.83 9.05 -13.62
CA GLY A 416 -12.68 10.24 -13.72
C GLY A 416 -12.00 11.38 -14.47
N ALA A 417 -12.80 12.22 -15.15
CA ALA A 417 -12.32 13.45 -15.76
C ALA A 417 -11.89 14.45 -14.69
N ARG A 418 -10.98 15.34 -15.06
CA ARG A 418 -10.54 16.49 -14.27
C ARG A 418 -11.13 17.78 -14.84
N ALA A 419 -11.04 18.87 -14.09
CA ALA A 419 -11.50 20.17 -14.54
C ALA A 419 -10.85 20.66 -15.85
N THR A 420 -9.63 20.20 -16.15
CA THR A 420 -8.79 20.70 -17.24
C THR A 420 -8.44 19.67 -18.30
N LYS A 421 -8.81 18.39 -18.11
CA LYS A 421 -8.47 17.32 -19.06
C LYS A 421 -9.35 16.08 -18.90
N ASP A 422 -9.41 15.29 -19.95
CA ASP A 422 -10.09 14.01 -20.00
C ASP A 422 -9.52 13.01 -18.97
N GLY A 423 -10.34 12.06 -18.56
CA GLY A 423 -9.92 10.89 -17.80
C GLY A 423 -9.00 9.99 -18.62
N LEU A 424 -8.14 9.25 -17.91
CA LEU A 424 -7.20 8.30 -18.51
C LEU A 424 -7.92 6.99 -18.84
N ASP A 425 -7.61 6.44 -20.00
CA ASP A 425 -8.19 5.19 -20.50
C ASP A 425 -7.45 3.97 -19.95
N GLY A 426 -8.18 2.95 -19.54
CA GLY A 426 -7.64 1.62 -19.24
C GLY A 426 -6.59 1.55 -18.14
N VAL A 427 -6.65 2.45 -17.15
CA VAL A 427 -5.66 2.56 -16.07
C VAL A 427 -6.16 1.99 -14.75
N HIS A 428 -5.23 1.58 -13.89
CA HIS A 428 -5.53 1.41 -12.49
C HIS A 428 -5.72 2.76 -11.83
N VAL A 429 -6.77 2.88 -11.01
CA VAL A 429 -7.15 4.16 -10.40
C VAL A 429 -6.90 4.13 -8.89
N HIS A 430 -6.75 5.33 -8.31
CA HIS A 430 -6.67 5.55 -6.87
C HIS A 430 -5.65 4.65 -6.16
N LEU A 431 -6.13 3.72 -5.33
CA LEU A 431 -5.33 2.91 -4.43
C LEU A 431 -4.64 1.72 -5.09
N THR A 432 -4.96 1.42 -6.35
CA THR A 432 -4.29 0.41 -7.17
C THR A 432 -3.24 1.05 -8.08
N ASN A 433 -2.12 0.37 -8.25
CA ASN A 433 -1.04 0.77 -9.16
C ASN A 433 -0.28 -0.46 -9.66
N THR A 434 -0.97 -1.59 -9.82
CA THR A 434 -0.37 -2.82 -10.35
C THR A 434 -0.22 -2.73 -11.87
N SER A 435 0.77 -3.41 -12.41
CA SER A 435 0.89 -3.62 -13.86
C SER A 435 -0.01 -4.77 -14.30
N ASN A 436 -0.35 -4.80 -15.59
CA ASN A 436 -1.00 -5.96 -16.20
C ASN A 436 0.04 -7.04 -16.47
N LEU A 437 -0.37 -8.32 -16.35
CA LEU A 437 0.47 -9.41 -16.77
C LEU A 437 0.59 -9.39 -18.31
N PRO A 438 1.83 -9.45 -18.88
CA PRO A 438 2.01 -9.63 -20.33
C PRO A 438 1.29 -10.89 -20.81
N VAL A 439 0.63 -10.80 -21.97
CA VAL A 439 -0.20 -11.89 -22.52
C VAL A 439 0.64 -13.15 -22.71
N GLU A 440 1.86 -13.00 -23.18
CA GLU A 440 2.79 -14.10 -23.40
C GLU A 440 3.13 -14.83 -22.08
N ALA A 441 3.34 -14.10 -21.00
CA ALA A 441 3.59 -14.69 -19.68
C ALA A 441 2.35 -15.41 -19.15
N LEU A 442 1.15 -14.83 -19.35
CA LEU A 442 -0.11 -15.47 -18.98
C LEU A 442 -0.27 -16.84 -19.67
N GLU A 443 -0.10 -16.88 -21.00
CA GLU A 443 -0.36 -18.07 -21.82
C GLU A 443 0.72 -19.15 -21.65
N ILE A 444 1.95 -18.77 -21.22
CA ILE A 444 3.03 -19.71 -20.90
C ILE A 444 2.81 -20.36 -19.53
N GLU A 445 2.41 -19.57 -18.53
CA GLU A 445 2.34 -20.04 -17.14
C GLU A 445 1.02 -20.74 -16.81
N TYR A 446 -0.08 -20.34 -17.47
CA TYR A 446 -1.42 -20.80 -17.13
C TYR A 446 -2.13 -21.38 -18.36
N PRO A 447 -2.99 -22.40 -18.21
CA PRO A 447 -3.78 -22.94 -19.32
C PRO A 447 -4.95 -22.01 -19.67
N LEU A 448 -4.60 -20.79 -20.09
CA LEU A 448 -5.52 -19.71 -20.46
C LEU A 448 -5.05 -19.08 -21.76
N THR A 449 -5.99 -18.71 -22.65
CA THR A 449 -5.72 -17.90 -23.84
C THR A 449 -6.48 -16.58 -23.73
N LEU A 450 -5.82 -15.45 -23.97
CA LEU A 450 -6.45 -14.14 -24.02
C LEU A 450 -6.90 -13.81 -25.44
N LEU A 451 -8.21 -13.89 -25.69
CA LEU A 451 -8.80 -13.69 -27.02
C LEU A 451 -8.97 -12.22 -27.39
N ARG A 452 -9.20 -11.33 -26.38
CA ARG A 452 -9.33 -9.88 -26.57
C ARG A 452 -8.79 -9.14 -25.37
N TYR A 453 -8.12 -8.03 -25.66
CA TYR A 453 -7.71 -7.03 -24.67
C TYR A 453 -7.82 -5.65 -25.33
N GLU A 454 -8.90 -4.95 -25.05
CA GLU A 454 -9.27 -3.72 -25.77
C GLU A 454 -9.91 -2.68 -24.86
N LEU A 455 -9.84 -1.42 -25.25
CA LEU A 455 -10.66 -0.37 -24.67
C LEU A 455 -12.12 -0.55 -25.10
N VAL A 456 -13.06 -0.15 -24.24
CA VAL A 456 -14.50 -0.17 -24.55
C VAL A 456 -14.90 1.23 -25.04
N ASP A 457 -15.11 1.35 -26.35
CA ASP A 457 -15.51 2.59 -26.96
C ASP A 457 -16.80 3.14 -26.35
N GLY A 458 -16.82 4.46 -26.09
CA GLY A 458 -17.98 5.14 -25.53
C GLY A 458 -18.27 4.87 -24.06
N SER A 459 -17.42 4.10 -23.34
CA SER A 459 -17.63 3.81 -21.91
C SER A 459 -17.25 4.94 -20.98
N GLY A 460 -16.48 5.93 -21.43
CA GLY A 460 -16.21 7.16 -20.69
C GLY A 460 -17.44 8.06 -20.65
N GLY A 461 -17.81 8.58 -19.47
CA GLY A 461 -18.95 9.50 -19.33
C GLY A 461 -18.75 10.77 -20.14
N PRO A 462 -19.76 11.19 -20.95
CA PRO A 462 -19.66 12.44 -21.71
C PRO A 462 -19.66 13.67 -20.83
N GLY A 463 -18.96 14.70 -21.26
CA GLY A 463 -18.88 15.99 -20.56
C GLY A 463 -17.96 16.95 -21.31
N ARG A 464 -17.71 18.15 -20.73
CA ARG A 464 -16.68 19.06 -21.24
C ARG A 464 -15.32 18.38 -21.37
N HIS A 465 -15.00 17.56 -20.39
CA HIS A 465 -13.92 16.60 -20.41
C HIS A 465 -14.55 15.23 -20.17
N ARG A 466 -14.27 14.25 -21.04
CA ARG A 466 -14.84 12.92 -20.90
C ARG A 466 -14.15 12.11 -19.81
N GLY A 467 -14.89 11.19 -19.20
CA GLY A 467 -14.29 10.13 -18.39
C GLY A 467 -13.40 9.21 -19.25
N GLY A 468 -12.47 8.50 -18.62
CA GLY A 468 -11.63 7.50 -19.27
C GLY A 468 -12.43 6.25 -19.68
N MET A 469 -12.03 5.61 -20.78
CA MET A 469 -12.62 4.36 -21.25
C MET A 469 -12.20 3.17 -20.38
N GLY A 470 -13.15 2.27 -20.17
CA GLY A 470 -12.92 0.98 -19.50
C GLY A 470 -12.24 -0.03 -20.40
N LEU A 471 -11.93 -1.18 -19.82
CA LEU A 471 -11.27 -2.30 -20.49
C LEU A 471 -12.23 -3.48 -20.68
N ARG A 472 -12.06 -4.20 -21.80
CA ARG A 472 -12.64 -5.52 -22.03
C ARG A 472 -11.56 -6.55 -22.17
N ARG A 473 -11.67 -7.65 -21.41
CA ARG A 473 -10.84 -8.83 -21.56
C ARG A 473 -11.71 -10.05 -21.80
N VAL A 474 -11.32 -10.88 -22.77
CA VAL A 474 -12.00 -12.13 -23.09
C VAL A 474 -10.99 -13.26 -22.99
N TYR A 475 -11.24 -14.17 -22.06
CA TYR A 475 -10.38 -15.33 -21.82
C TYR A 475 -11.06 -16.60 -22.34
N ARG A 476 -10.25 -17.54 -22.85
CA ARG A 476 -10.64 -18.92 -23.05
C ARG A 476 -9.83 -19.79 -22.09
N ALA A 477 -10.51 -20.59 -21.28
CA ALA A 477 -9.87 -21.58 -20.45
C ALA A 477 -9.53 -22.82 -21.32
N GLU A 478 -8.27 -23.24 -21.29
CA GLU A 478 -7.81 -24.43 -22.04
C GLU A 478 -7.89 -25.71 -21.20
N ALA A 479 -8.24 -25.58 -19.90
CA ALA A 479 -8.46 -26.66 -18.96
C ALA A 479 -9.62 -26.32 -18.02
N GLU A 480 -10.16 -27.32 -17.34
CA GLU A 480 -11.16 -27.11 -16.30
C GLU A 480 -10.59 -26.25 -15.18
N CYS A 481 -11.29 -25.16 -14.84
CA CYS A 481 -10.89 -24.25 -13.77
C CYS A 481 -12.10 -23.59 -13.12
N ARG A 482 -11.91 -23.13 -11.90
CA ARG A 482 -12.83 -22.23 -11.20
C ARG A 482 -12.52 -20.80 -11.57
N VAL A 483 -13.55 -20.01 -11.84
CA VAL A 483 -13.44 -18.57 -12.08
C VAL A 483 -14.16 -17.82 -10.97
N ARG A 484 -13.52 -16.80 -10.43
CA ARG A 484 -14.11 -15.84 -9.51
C ARG A 484 -13.87 -14.43 -10.06
N VAL A 485 -14.88 -13.57 -9.94
CA VAL A 485 -14.78 -12.17 -10.32
C VAL A 485 -15.28 -11.30 -9.17
N ASP A 486 -14.45 -10.39 -8.73
CA ASP A 486 -14.82 -9.33 -7.80
C ASP A 486 -14.88 -8.00 -8.57
N GLY A 487 -15.92 -7.21 -8.34
CA GLY A 487 -16.11 -5.96 -9.07
C GLY A 487 -17.26 -5.14 -8.51
N SER A 488 -17.34 -3.90 -8.98
CA SER A 488 -18.40 -2.94 -8.64
C SER A 488 -18.70 -2.10 -9.88
N ARG A 489 -19.60 -1.12 -9.77
CA ARG A 489 -20.10 -0.30 -10.89
C ARG A 489 -20.95 -1.09 -11.89
N TRP A 490 -21.56 -2.20 -11.46
CA TRP A 490 -22.46 -3.00 -12.29
C TRP A 490 -23.90 -2.49 -12.26
N LYS A 491 -24.31 -1.92 -11.12
CA LYS A 491 -25.63 -1.31 -10.92
C LYS A 491 -25.54 0.21 -10.91
N SER A 492 -24.58 0.76 -10.14
CA SER A 492 -24.32 2.19 -9.98
C SER A 492 -23.18 2.64 -10.89
N PRO A 493 -23.43 3.31 -12.03
CA PRO A 493 -22.36 3.80 -12.90
C PRO A 493 -21.50 4.87 -12.21
N PRO A 494 -20.25 5.10 -12.66
CA PRO A 494 -19.44 6.20 -12.16
C PRO A 494 -20.08 7.55 -12.53
N TRP A 495 -20.28 8.41 -11.54
CA TRP A 495 -20.94 9.70 -11.72
C TRP A 495 -20.00 10.77 -12.29
N GLY A 496 -20.59 11.72 -13.06
CA GLY A 496 -19.93 12.94 -13.52
C GLY A 496 -20.07 14.09 -12.51
N LEU A 497 -19.24 15.13 -12.64
CA LEU A 497 -19.30 16.38 -11.88
C LEU A 497 -19.79 17.54 -12.77
N PHE A 498 -20.42 18.54 -12.16
CA PHE A 498 -20.78 19.82 -12.81
C PHE A 498 -21.54 19.66 -14.13
N GLY A 499 -22.50 18.73 -14.19
CA GLY A 499 -23.30 18.45 -15.38
C GLY A 499 -22.67 17.44 -16.35
N GLY A 500 -21.52 16.86 -16.03
CA GLY A 500 -20.99 15.70 -16.73
C GLY A 500 -21.90 14.48 -16.54
N GLU A 501 -22.05 13.67 -17.59
CA GLU A 501 -22.87 12.46 -17.56
C GLU A 501 -22.12 11.26 -16.95
N PRO A 502 -22.83 10.26 -16.43
CA PRO A 502 -22.18 9.06 -15.89
C PRO A 502 -21.49 8.24 -16.98
N GLY A 503 -20.43 7.52 -16.56
CA GLY A 503 -19.74 6.54 -17.41
C GLY A 503 -20.54 5.24 -17.58
N GLY A 504 -20.01 4.34 -18.41
CA GLY A 504 -20.57 3.02 -18.65
C GLY A 504 -20.49 2.12 -17.40
N LYS A 505 -21.43 1.17 -17.31
CA LYS A 505 -21.42 0.13 -16.28
C LYS A 505 -20.45 -0.99 -16.64
N GLY A 506 -19.86 -1.61 -15.62
CA GLY A 506 -19.13 -2.85 -15.74
C GLY A 506 -20.04 -4.08 -15.84
N GLY A 507 -19.44 -5.24 -16.04
CA GLY A 507 -20.15 -6.52 -16.06
C GLY A 507 -19.27 -7.69 -16.46
N ILE A 508 -19.82 -8.90 -16.33
CA ILE A 508 -19.20 -10.15 -16.76
C ILE A 508 -20.18 -10.92 -17.63
N VAL A 509 -19.65 -11.59 -18.63
CA VAL A 509 -20.40 -12.54 -19.49
C VAL A 509 -19.61 -13.85 -19.49
N LEU A 510 -20.29 -14.96 -19.20
CA LEU A 510 -19.76 -16.33 -19.23
C LEU A 510 -20.23 -17.03 -20.49
#